data_005be57099ae70a11dd8e312f4cbca4c
#
_entry.id   005be57099ae70a11dd8e312f4cbca4c
#
_cell.length_a   1.000
_cell.length_b   1.000
_cell.length_c   1.000
_cell.angle_alpha   90.00
_cell.angle_beta   90.00
_cell.angle_gamma   90.00
#
_symmetry.space_group_name_H-M   'P 1'
#
loop_
_entity.id
_entity.type
_entity.pdbx_description
1 polymer ?
#
loop_
_entity_poly.entity_id
_entity_poly.type
_entity_poly.pdbx_seq_one_letter_code
_entity_poly.pdbx_strand_id
1 'polypeptide(L)'
;MSNPHSKNPESLKHQNLKGQNLKNPAPTKALRIAIFTDVFLGIPGGIPSSIRAQKTALESLGHQVTIFCPGTQQDFENPLSQFGANHDPNIILVPTAKFLVNGAPFSKWTKYVTRFIEQKYPNLAETFDLFHVHYEATTSMAGLLLAKKYGIKVIQTMHGREDMAIAINVPHPFKTLAATGINLIHRTTLKPIAKKSLKPDYQNTEIKNLAPTIARRQMWQMMVRQANLADQVITPSAHFAKKLQLFGVTRPISVISNGIADQEMTNFTPQVRSYQRSEPLRILWFSRLSKEKRILPFLESLKLAQELEPNFRFIFTIIGDGNQMSKVQKFCKKHFDEASIKFFGTIPHQEILQKYTKDQHLSIINSYQFDTQGLTILEAAACNLPVIYADPDMSEIVPNHGGLCAKSPNPCAMTELLLKIYHQPELIQKLSQNLAASEKTYLQSQQIEKLLKLYRQLS
;
A
#
# COMPACT_ATOMS: atom_id res chain seq x y z
N MET A 1 -5.06 65.54 -44.85
CA MET A 1 -6.49 65.80 -44.96
C MET A 1 -7.24 64.65 -44.33
N SER A 2 -8.00 64.99 -43.31
CA SER A 2 -9.22 64.38 -42.75
C SER A 2 -9.18 62.94 -42.23
N ASN A 3 -9.07 62.82 -40.91
CA ASN A 3 -9.86 61.91 -40.07
C ASN A 3 -11.36 62.22 -40.28
N PRO A 4 -12.34 61.31 -40.11
CA PRO A 4 -12.78 60.93 -38.76
C PRO A 4 -13.52 59.58 -38.64
N HIS A 5 -13.72 59.13 -37.46
CA HIS A 5 -14.87 58.67 -36.70
C HIS A 5 -14.72 57.34 -35.94
N SER A 6 -14.67 57.56 -34.64
CA SER A 6 -15.07 56.67 -33.55
C SER A 6 -16.35 55.86 -33.84
N LYS A 7 -16.40 54.59 -33.45
CA LYS A 7 -17.60 53.94 -32.93
C LYS A 7 -17.26 53.01 -31.75
N ASN A 8 -17.99 53.23 -30.71
CA ASN A 8 -18.09 52.56 -29.43
C ASN A 8 -18.35 51.03 -29.58
N PRO A 9 -17.88 50.20 -28.65
CA PRO A 9 -18.29 48.78 -28.59
C PRO A 9 -19.59 48.65 -27.81
N GLU A 10 -20.63 48.23 -28.50
CA GLU A 10 -21.87 47.81 -27.87
C GLU A 10 -21.77 46.35 -27.37
N SER A 11 -22.04 46.23 -26.10
CA SER A 11 -22.78 45.17 -25.40
C SER A 11 -22.76 43.75 -25.99
N LEU A 12 -21.88 42.91 -25.46
CA LEU A 12 -22.08 41.47 -25.46
C LEU A 12 -23.02 41.08 -24.32
N LYS A 13 -24.24 40.73 -24.69
CA LYS A 13 -25.32 40.25 -23.83
C LYS A 13 -24.84 39.00 -23.07
N HIS A 14 -24.90 39.07 -21.73
CA HIS A 14 -24.87 37.91 -20.86
C HIS A 14 -26.03 36.96 -21.25
N GLN A 15 -25.74 35.86 -21.92
CA GLN A 15 -26.66 34.72 -21.98
C GLN A 15 -26.58 33.99 -20.65
N ASN A 16 -27.61 34.15 -19.85
CA ASN A 16 -27.94 33.33 -18.71
C ASN A 16 -28.00 31.85 -19.12
N LEU A 17 -26.97 31.06 -18.86
CA LEU A 17 -27.08 29.63 -18.80
C LEU A 17 -27.93 29.28 -17.57
N LYS A 18 -29.25 29.12 -17.86
CA LYS A 18 -30.20 28.55 -16.89
C LYS A 18 -29.64 27.22 -16.42
N GLY A 19 -29.52 27.11 -15.09
CA GLY A 19 -29.03 25.96 -14.40
C GLY A 19 -29.68 24.66 -14.88
N GLN A 20 -28.88 23.76 -15.36
CA GLN A 20 -29.22 22.35 -15.34
C GLN A 20 -29.35 21.97 -13.86
N ASN A 21 -30.57 21.75 -13.40
CA ASN A 21 -30.87 21.07 -12.16
C ASN A 21 -30.15 19.73 -12.17
N LEU A 22 -28.93 19.67 -11.67
CA LEU A 22 -28.35 18.45 -11.17
C LEU A 22 -29.32 17.96 -10.10
N LYS A 23 -30.17 17.01 -10.44
CA LYS A 23 -30.96 16.26 -9.46
C LYS A 23 -29.97 15.79 -8.41
N ASN A 24 -30.02 16.38 -7.20
CA ASN A 24 -29.32 15.83 -6.05
C ASN A 24 -29.71 14.33 -6.00
N PRO A 25 -28.76 13.40 -6.07
CA PRO A 25 -29.09 12.00 -5.90
C PRO A 25 -29.79 11.87 -4.56
N ALA A 26 -30.89 11.09 -4.53
CA ALA A 26 -31.62 10.82 -3.30
C ALA A 26 -30.62 10.49 -2.18
N PRO A 27 -30.83 10.94 -0.93
CA PRO A 27 -29.90 10.70 0.15
C PRO A 27 -29.66 9.20 0.26
N THR A 28 -28.46 8.77 -0.14
CA THR A 28 -28.08 7.36 -0.09
C THR A 28 -27.98 6.96 1.36
N LYS A 29 -28.63 5.87 1.76
CA LYS A 29 -28.63 5.35 3.14
C LYS A 29 -27.18 5.28 3.67
N ALA A 30 -26.95 5.86 4.84
CA ALA A 30 -25.68 5.74 5.54
C ALA A 30 -25.44 4.27 5.91
N LEU A 31 -24.25 3.76 5.60
CA LEU A 31 -23.84 2.39 5.93
C LEU A 31 -23.10 2.35 7.27
N ARG A 32 -23.33 1.30 8.03
CA ARG A 32 -22.62 0.96 9.28
C ARG A 32 -21.66 -0.18 8.98
N ILE A 33 -20.38 0.13 8.93
CA ILE A 33 -19.33 -0.77 8.42
C ILE A 33 -18.44 -1.20 9.59
N ALA A 34 -18.24 -2.50 9.75
CA ALA A 34 -17.23 -3.04 10.64
C ALA A 34 -15.99 -3.46 9.86
N ILE A 35 -14.85 -2.87 10.17
CA ILE A 35 -13.55 -3.24 9.60
C ILE A 35 -12.79 -4.12 10.59
N PHE A 36 -12.25 -5.23 10.11
CA PHE A 36 -11.44 -6.17 10.88
C PHE A 36 -10.01 -6.20 10.31
N THR A 37 -9.03 -5.94 11.15
CA THR A 37 -7.63 -5.99 10.72
C THR A 37 -6.74 -6.60 11.81
N ASP A 38 -5.69 -7.30 11.39
CA ASP A 38 -4.69 -7.87 12.29
C ASP A 38 -3.49 -6.94 12.54
N VAL A 39 -3.54 -5.75 11.96
CA VAL A 39 -2.48 -4.75 12.09
C VAL A 39 -2.95 -3.63 13.01
N PHE A 40 -2.14 -3.28 14.01
CA PHE A 40 -2.39 -2.10 14.83
C PHE A 40 -2.28 -0.83 13.97
N LEU A 41 -3.29 0.01 14.02
CA LEU A 41 -3.39 1.16 13.11
C LEU A 41 -2.47 2.34 13.47
N GLY A 42 -1.89 2.35 14.68
CA GLY A 42 -0.97 3.41 15.14
C GLY A 42 0.45 3.30 14.59
N ILE A 43 0.82 2.18 13.95
CA ILE A 43 2.16 2.00 13.38
C ILE A 43 2.26 2.54 11.95
N PRO A 44 3.46 2.99 11.51
CA PRO A 44 3.71 3.33 10.11
C PRO A 44 3.59 2.11 9.20
N GLY A 45 2.98 2.26 8.03
CA GLY A 45 2.91 1.20 7.03
C GLY A 45 1.75 1.37 6.05
N GLY A 46 1.86 0.74 4.88
CA GLY A 46 0.86 0.88 3.80
C GLY A 46 -0.54 0.41 4.21
N ILE A 47 -0.67 -0.72 4.90
CA ILE A 47 -1.98 -1.25 5.33
C ILE A 47 -2.63 -0.34 6.37
N PRO A 48 -1.98 0.03 7.50
CA PRO A 48 -2.55 0.96 8.47
C PRO A 48 -2.94 2.30 7.84
N SER A 49 -2.09 2.87 7.02
CA SER A 49 -2.36 4.15 6.33
C SER A 49 -3.58 4.06 5.41
N SER A 50 -3.69 2.99 4.62
CA SER A 50 -4.83 2.75 3.73
C SER A 50 -6.14 2.62 4.52
N ILE A 51 -6.16 1.86 5.62
CA ILE A 51 -7.37 1.67 6.44
C ILE A 51 -7.79 2.99 7.11
N ARG A 52 -6.84 3.78 7.63
CA ARG A 52 -7.14 5.11 8.20
C ARG A 52 -7.71 6.06 7.15
N ALA A 53 -7.08 6.16 5.99
CA ALA A 53 -7.57 7.00 4.89
C ALA A 53 -8.98 6.58 4.45
N GLN A 54 -9.22 5.27 4.38
CA GLN A 54 -10.52 4.69 4.03
C GLN A 54 -11.60 5.05 5.07
N LYS A 55 -11.29 4.91 6.36
CA LYS A 55 -12.19 5.31 7.47
C LYS A 55 -12.54 6.80 7.36
N THR A 56 -11.53 7.66 7.29
CA THR A 56 -11.73 9.12 7.21
C THR A 56 -12.59 9.49 6.01
N ALA A 57 -12.34 8.91 4.84
CA ALA A 57 -13.11 9.19 3.64
C ALA A 57 -14.56 8.69 3.73
N LEU A 58 -14.81 7.50 4.29
CA LEU A 58 -16.15 6.96 4.50
C LEU A 58 -16.96 7.82 5.49
N GLU A 59 -16.35 8.23 6.59
CA GLU A 59 -17.01 9.05 7.61
C GLU A 59 -17.30 10.47 7.11
N SER A 60 -16.43 11.05 6.29
CA SER A 60 -16.69 12.35 5.64
C SER A 60 -17.88 12.31 4.68
N LEU A 61 -18.24 11.13 4.20
CA LEU A 61 -19.42 10.88 3.35
C LEU A 61 -20.67 10.45 4.16
N GLY A 62 -20.61 10.52 5.51
CA GLY A 62 -21.73 10.26 6.40
C GLY A 62 -21.93 8.78 6.75
N HIS A 63 -20.98 7.89 6.43
CA HIS A 63 -21.02 6.48 6.85
C HIS A 63 -20.45 6.32 8.27
N GLN A 64 -20.84 5.25 8.96
CA GLN A 64 -20.29 4.90 10.28
C GLN A 64 -19.29 3.76 10.14
N VAL A 65 -18.07 3.96 10.65
CA VAL A 65 -17.00 2.96 10.52
C VAL A 65 -16.46 2.59 11.88
N THR A 66 -16.63 1.33 12.28
CA THR A 66 -16.02 0.76 13.48
C THR A 66 -14.88 -0.17 13.08
N ILE A 67 -13.68 0.01 13.66
CA ILE A 67 -12.51 -0.80 13.36
C ILE A 67 -12.17 -1.69 14.57
N PHE A 68 -11.99 -2.98 14.32
CA PHE A 68 -11.48 -3.96 15.26
C PHE A 68 -10.02 -4.27 14.90
N CYS A 69 -9.08 -3.92 15.78
CA CYS A 69 -7.64 -4.15 15.57
C CYS A 69 -6.94 -4.56 16.86
N PRO A 70 -5.79 -5.28 16.81
CA PRO A 70 -4.96 -5.51 17.97
C PRO A 70 -4.35 -4.20 18.47
N GLY A 71 -4.05 -4.13 19.76
CA GLY A 71 -3.40 -3.00 20.40
C GLY A 71 -3.71 -2.97 21.90
N THR A 72 -2.99 -2.12 22.62
CA THR A 72 -3.22 -1.81 24.03
C THR A 72 -3.46 -0.31 24.18
N GLN A 73 -3.99 0.11 25.33
CA GLN A 73 -4.17 1.52 25.63
C GLN A 73 -2.83 2.28 25.56
N GLN A 74 -1.74 1.67 26.01
CA GLN A 74 -0.40 2.24 25.94
C GLN A 74 0.09 2.45 24.50
N ASP A 75 -0.34 1.60 23.54
CA ASP A 75 0.00 1.77 22.13
C ASP A 75 -0.67 3.03 21.54
N PHE A 76 -1.87 3.38 22.01
CA PHE A 76 -2.53 4.64 21.62
C PHE A 76 -1.86 5.87 22.23
N GLU A 77 -1.46 5.79 23.49
CA GLU A 77 -0.82 6.89 24.24
C GLU A 77 0.63 7.11 23.83
N ASN A 78 1.19 6.23 23.03
CA ASN A 78 2.55 6.37 22.51
C ASN A 78 2.66 7.61 21.61
N PRO A 79 3.55 8.59 21.90
CA PRO A 79 3.75 9.77 21.08
C PRO A 79 4.12 9.48 19.62
N LEU A 80 4.69 8.30 19.34
CA LEU A 80 5.01 7.84 17.99
C LEU A 80 3.79 7.21 17.28
N SER A 81 2.67 7.04 17.98
CA SER A 81 1.43 6.58 17.39
C SER A 81 0.89 7.63 16.41
N GLN A 82 0.49 7.18 15.23
CA GLN A 82 -0.11 8.08 14.23
C GLN A 82 -1.54 8.52 14.58
N PHE A 83 -2.07 8.15 15.74
CA PHE A 83 -3.39 8.61 16.22
C PHE A 83 -3.32 9.97 16.94
N GLY A 84 -2.15 10.40 17.38
CA GLY A 84 -2.03 11.59 18.23
C GLY A 84 -2.72 11.40 19.61
N ALA A 85 -3.02 12.51 20.27
CA ALA A 85 -3.63 12.49 21.61
C ALA A 85 -5.15 12.17 21.61
N ASN A 86 -5.80 12.10 20.46
CA ASN A 86 -7.26 11.93 20.36
C ASN A 86 -7.57 10.47 20.03
N HIS A 87 -8.05 9.74 21.03
CA HIS A 87 -8.56 8.38 20.86
C HIS A 87 -9.89 8.41 20.10
N ASP A 88 -9.93 7.79 18.90
CA ASP A 88 -11.17 7.57 18.17
C ASP A 88 -11.98 6.45 18.82
N PRO A 89 -13.17 6.73 19.39
CA PRO A 89 -13.98 5.72 20.09
C PRO A 89 -14.48 4.59 19.19
N ASN A 90 -14.45 4.77 17.88
CA ASN A 90 -14.82 3.76 16.90
C ASN A 90 -13.66 2.82 16.52
N ILE A 91 -12.48 3.00 17.11
CA ILE A 91 -11.38 2.05 17.01
C ILE A 91 -11.38 1.17 18.26
N ILE A 92 -11.80 -0.07 18.10
CA ILE A 92 -11.98 -1.04 19.18
C ILE A 92 -10.76 -1.95 19.24
N LEU A 93 -10.01 -1.85 20.33
CA LEU A 93 -8.89 -2.74 20.59
C LEU A 93 -9.40 -4.12 21.01
N VAL A 94 -9.05 -5.13 20.21
CA VAL A 94 -9.38 -6.52 20.53
C VAL A 94 -8.36 -7.11 21.52
N PRO A 95 -8.71 -8.18 22.29
CA PRO A 95 -7.79 -8.81 23.22
C PRO A 95 -6.47 -9.21 22.56
N THR A 96 -5.36 -8.71 23.06
CA THR A 96 -4.00 -8.89 22.54
C THR A 96 -3.21 -9.92 23.31
N ALA A 97 -2.29 -10.60 22.63
CA ALA A 97 -1.29 -11.45 23.23
C ALA A 97 -0.23 -10.62 23.98
N LYS A 98 0.45 -11.21 24.94
CA LYS A 98 1.52 -10.52 25.70
C LYS A 98 2.83 -10.37 24.92
N PHE A 99 2.94 -10.97 23.73
CA PHE A 99 4.13 -10.89 22.87
C PHE A 99 3.85 -10.07 21.62
N LEU A 100 4.90 -9.47 21.11
CA LEU A 100 4.86 -8.71 19.87
C LEU A 100 5.28 -9.61 18.69
N VAL A 101 4.67 -9.40 17.54
CA VAL A 101 5.10 -10.01 16.27
C VAL A 101 5.72 -8.91 15.39
N ASN A 102 7.00 -9.04 15.09
CA ASN A 102 7.76 -7.99 14.36
C ASN A 102 7.65 -6.59 15.01
N GLY A 103 7.60 -6.54 16.34
CA GLY A 103 7.47 -5.29 17.09
C GLY A 103 6.06 -4.71 17.17
N ALA A 104 5.05 -5.39 16.61
CA ALA A 104 3.66 -4.94 16.61
C ALA A 104 2.77 -5.81 17.54
N PRO A 105 1.73 -5.22 18.17
CA PRO A 105 0.72 -5.97 18.91
C PRO A 105 0.04 -7.03 18.02
N PHE A 106 -0.23 -8.18 18.61
CA PHE A 106 -0.91 -9.28 17.92
C PHE A 106 -2.12 -9.75 18.76
N SER A 107 -3.24 -10.00 18.10
CA SER A 107 -4.46 -10.43 18.79
C SER A 107 -4.33 -11.83 19.40
N LYS A 108 -5.07 -12.09 20.50
CA LYS A 108 -5.27 -13.44 21.05
C LYS A 108 -5.95 -14.34 20.02
N TRP A 109 -6.05 -15.64 20.35
CA TRP A 109 -6.74 -16.62 19.50
C TRP A 109 -8.13 -16.15 19.08
N THR A 110 -8.52 -16.43 17.87
CA THR A 110 -9.79 -16.02 17.22
C THR A 110 -11.02 -16.20 18.12
N LYS A 111 -11.10 -17.30 18.89
CA LYS A 111 -12.21 -17.55 19.82
C LYS A 111 -12.37 -16.49 20.92
N TYR A 112 -11.27 -15.87 21.37
CA TYR A 112 -11.35 -14.81 22.38
C TYR A 112 -11.76 -13.49 21.73
N VAL A 113 -11.31 -13.26 20.50
CA VAL A 113 -11.68 -12.07 19.72
C VAL A 113 -13.17 -12.12 19.36
N THR A 114 -13.69 -13.25 18.86
CA THR A 114 -15.12 -13.41 18.56
C THR A 114 -15.98 -13.19 19.79
N ARG A 115 -15.63 -13.84 20.92
CA ARG A 115 -16.38 -13.69 22.19
C ARG A 115 -16.39 -12.24 22.71
N PHE A 116 -15.25 -11.55 22.62
CA PHE A 116 -15.14 -10.14 23.02
C PHE A 116 -16.06 -9.25 22.18
N ILE A 117 -16.09 -9.46 20.86
CA ILE A 117 -16.93 -8.67 19.94
C ILE A 117 -18.41 -8.94 20.19
N GLU A 118 -18.81 -10.19 20.39
CA GLU A 118 -20.18 -10.56 20.69
C GLU A 118 -20.67 -10.00 22.05
N GLN A 119 -19.80 -9.95 23.05
CA GLN A 119 -20.12 -9.33 24.35
C GLN A 119 -20.30 -7.81 24.22
N LYS A 120 -19.47 -7.15 23.36
CA LYS A 120 -19.54 -5.70 23.15
C LYS A 120 -20.70 -5.28 22.25
N TYR A 121 -21.07 -6.14 21.30
CA TYR A 121 -22.13 -5.91 20.31
C TYR A 121 -23.05 -7.15 20.25
N PRO A 122 -24.02 -7.29 21.15
CA PRO A 122 -24.88 -8.48 21.19
C PRO A 122 -25.71 -8.69 19.93
N ASN A 123 -26.09 -7.62 19.22
CA ASN A 123 -26.93 -7.63 18.03
C ASN A 123 -26.12 -7.18 16.81
N LEU A 124 -25.11 -7.95 16.42
CA LEU A 124 -24.19 -7.59 15.33
C LEU A 124 -24.91 -7.32 14.01
N ALA A 125 -25.92 -8.12 13.63
CA ALA A 125 -26.67 -7.95 12.38
C ALA A 125 -27.55 -6.68 12.38
N GLU A 126 -27.94 -6.18 13.53
CA GLU A 126 -28.66 -4.91 13.67
C GLU A 126 -27.70 -3.72 13.78
N THR A 127 -26.46 -3.97 14.22
CA THR A 127 -25.45 -2.95 14.42
C THR A 127 -24.71 -2.60 13.15
N PHE A 128 -24.40 -3.59 12.31
CA PHE A 128 -23.58 -3.43 11.12
C PHE A 128 -24.28 -3.93 9.87
N ASP A 129 -24.20 -3.17 8.80
CA ASP A 129 -24.74 -3.54 7.49
C ASP A 129 -23.75 -4.40 6.68
N LEU A 130 -22.43 -4.25 6.93
CA LEU A 130 -21.37 -4.91 6.17
C LEU A 130 -20.12 -5.12 7.03
N PHE A 131 -19.42 -6.24 6.82
CA PHE A 131 -18.07 -6.47 7.33
C PHE A 131 -17.03 -6.33 6.22
N HIS A 132 -15.93 -5.66 6.53
CA HIS A 132 -14.77 -5.56 5.65
C HIS A 132 -13.52 -6.06 6.39
N VAL A 133 -12.91 -7.11 5.87
CA VAL A 133 -11.77 -7.79 6.49
C VAL A 133 -10.49 -7.43 5.73
N HIS A 134 -9.48 -7.02 6.48
CA HIS A 134 -8.16 -6.67 5.96
C HIS A 134 -7.10 -7.53 6.63
N TYR A 135 -6.43 -8.36 5.90
CA TYR A 135 -5.41 -9.31 6.38
C TYR A 135 -5.94 -10.74 6.63
N GLU A 136 -5.07 -11.68 7.09
CA GLU A 136 -5.36 -13.12 7.09
C GLU A 136 -5.04 -13.83 8.42
N ALA A 137 -5.11 -13.11 9.56
CA ALA A 137 -4.83 -13.70 10.87
C ALA A 137 -6.05 -13.68 11.80
N THR A 138 -5.85 -13.63 13.09
CA THR A 138 -6.82 -13.94 14.13
C THR A 138 -8.04 -13.02 14.19
N THR A 139 -7.85 -11.70 14.04
CA THR A 139 -8.95 -10.72 14.03
C THR A 139 -9.75 -10.82 12.73
N SER A 140 -9.07 -10.99 11.64
CA SER A 140 -9.66 -11.18 10.31
C SER A 140 -10.48 -12.46 10.25
N MET A 141 -9.96 -13.57 10.79
CA MET A 141 -10.73 -14.82 10.91
C MET A 141 -11.96 -14.66 11.82
N ALA A 142 -11.87 -13.84 12.89
CA ALA A 142 -13.03 -13.55 13.73
C ALA A 142 -14.13 -12.83 12.95
N GLY A 143 -13.79 -11.84 12.13
CA GLY A 143 -14.72 -11.16 11.25
C GLY A 143 -15.46 -12.12 10.31
N LEU A 144 -14.73 -13.05 9.66
CA LEU A 144 -15.35 -14.07 8.77
C LEU A 144 -16.29 -15.02 9.52
N LEU A 145 -15.89 -15.50 10.72
CA LEU A 145 -16.72 -16.39 11.52
C LEU A 145 -18.00 -15.70 11.99
N LEU A 146 -17.89 -14.45 12.45
CA LEU A 146 -19.04 -13.65 12.89
C LEU A 146 -19.95 -13.28 11.71
N ALA A 147 -19.39 -12.88 10.57
CA ALA A 147 -20.16 -12.63 9.35
C ALA A 147 -21.03 -13.84 8.98
N LYS A 148 -20.42 -15.02 8.96
CA LYS A 148 -21.14 -16.26 8.65
C LYS A 148 -22.19 -16.60 9.69
N LYS A 149 -21.89 -16.42 10.99
CA LYS A 149 -22.81 -16.72 12.10
C LYS A 149 -24.06 -15.84 12.07
N TYR A 150 -23.89 -14.55 11.78
CA TYR A 150 -24.95 -13.54 11.83
C TYR A 150 -25.54 -13.20 10.45
N GLY A 151 -25.12 -13.87 9.38
CA GLY A 151 -25.63 -13.63 8.03
C GLY A 151 -25.23 -12.29 7.42
N ILE A 152 -24.16 -11.65 7.93
CA ILE A 152 -23.68 -10.36 7.47
C ILE A 152 -22.79 -10.57 6.24
N LYS A 153 -22.94 -9.72 5.23
CA LYS A 153 -22.08 -9.77 4.03
C LYS A 153 -20.66 -9.35 4.37
N VAL A 154 -19.68 -10.00 3.75
CA VAL A 154 -18.26 -9.76 4.04
C VAL A 154 -17.43 -9.56 2.78
N ILE A 155 -16.62 -8.50 2.80
CA ILE A 155 -15.59 -8.20 1.80
C ILE A 155 -14.23 -8.52 2.40
N GLN A 156 -13.33 -9.10 1.61
CA GLN A 156 -11.94 -9.32 1.98
C GLN A 156 -11.03 -8.50 1.09
N THR A 157 -10.26 -7.56 1.66
CA THR A 157 -9.13 -6.95 0.95
C THR A 157 -7.86 -7.75 1.20
N MET A 158 -7.25 -8.21 0.11
CA MET A 158 -5.98 -8.93 0.11
C MET A 158 -4.84 -7.93 -0.10
N HIS A 159 -4.05 -7.68 0.94
CA HIS A 159 -3.00 -6.64 0.91
C HIS A 159 -1.60 -7.16 0.64
N GLY A 160 -1.29 -8.39 1.04
CA GLY A 160 0.08 -8.85 1.17
C GLY A 160 0.39 -10.16 0.46
N ARG A 161 1.68 -10.39 0.38
CA ARG A 161 2.31 -11.62 -0.10
C ARG A 161 2.83 -12.42 1.10
N GLU A 162 1.92 -13.06 1.85
CA GLU A 162 2.26 -13.85 3.04
C GLU A 162 3.24 -14.99 2.73
N ASP A 163 3.19 -15.51 1.51
CA ASP A 163 4.14 -16.48 1.00
C ASP A 163 5.57 -15.93 0.93
N MET A 164 5.72 -14.67 0.56
CA MET A 164 7.01 -13.99 0.54
C MET A 164 7.44 -13.55 1.94
N ALA A 165 6.48 -13.10 2.78
CA ALA A 165 6.77 -12.72 4.15
C ALA A 165 7.41 -13.88 4.93
N ILE A 166 6.87 -15.10 4.83
CA ILE A 166 7.46 -16.29 5.48
C ILE A 166 8.80 -16.68 4.85
N ALA A 167 8.91 -16.58 3.51
CA ALA A 167 10.13 -16.93 2.81
C ALA A 167 11.32 -16.05 3.18
N ILE A 168 11.08 -14.77 3.49
CA ILE A 168 12.12 -13.78 3.79
C ILE A 168 12.44 -13.71 5.29
N ASN A 169 11.40 -13.73 6.14
CA ASN A 169 11.55 -13.41 7.56
C ASN A 169 11.78 -14.63 8.46
N VAL A 170 11.37 -15.83 8.03
CA VAL A 170 11.60 -17.04 8.83
C VAL A 170 12.93 -17.68 8.42
N PRO A 171 13.85 -17.97 9.36
CA PRO A 171 15.12 -18.62 9.04
C PRO A 171 14.94 -20.04 8.53
N HIS A 172 15.81 -20.46 7.61
CA HIS A 172 15.94 -21.89 7.27
C HIS A 172 16.56 -22.64 8.48
N PRO A 173 16.09 -23.86 8.85
CA PRO A 173 15.14 -24.74 8.14
C PRO A 173 13.67 -24.59 8.57
N PHE A 174 13.32 -23.64 9.43
CA PHE A 174 12.01 -23.53 10.10
C PHE A 174 10.87 -23.03 9.22
N LYS A 175 11.13 -22.55 8.01
CA LYS A 175 10.12 -21.98 7.08
C LYS A 175 8.94 -22.90 6.84
N THR A 176 9.21 -24.18 6.52
CA THR A 176 8.16 -25.16 6.20
C THR A 176 7.34 -25.50 7.44
N LEU A 177 7.98 -25.69 8.59
CA LEU A 177 7.28 -25.97 9.86
C LEU A 177 6.37 -24.78 10.25
N ALA A 178 6.89 -23.57 10.21
CA ALA A 178 6.11 -22.37 10.54
C ALA A 178 4.91 -22.21 9.59
N ALA A 179 5.13 -22.29 8.29
CA ALA A 179 4.06 -22.17 7.29
C ALA A 179 3.00 -23.28 7.44
N THR A 180 3.42 -24.51 7.70
CA THR A 180 2.49 -25.63 7.92
C THR A 180 1.68 -25.42 9.19
N GLY A 181 2.30 -24.98 10.28
CA GLY A 181 1.63 -24.67 11.53
C GLY A 181 0.60 -23.54 11.38
N ILE A 182 0.99 -22.44 10.75
CA ILE A 182 0.09 -21.30 10.47
C ILE A 182 -1.09 -21.75 9.60
N ASN A 183 -0.84 -22.47 8.50
CA ASN A 183 -1.89 -22.97 7.62
C ASN A 183 -2.83 -23.96 8.32
N LEU A 184 -2.30 -24.81 9.21
CA LEU A 184 -3.09 -25.76 9.99
C LEU A 184 -4.01 -25.02 10.98
N ILE A 185 -3.48 -24.06 11.74
CA ILE A 185 -4.26 -23.23 12.65
C ILE A 185 -5.37 -22.50 11.88
N HIS A 186 -5.05 -21.86 10.79
CA HIS A 186 -6.01 -21.17 9.95
C HIS A 186 -7.10 -22.12 9.41
N ARG A 187 -6.70 -23.31 8.93
CA ARG A 187 -7.62 -24.32 8.42
C ARG A 187 -8.56 -24.85 9.52
N THR A 188 -8.04 -25.15 10.70
CA THR A 188 -8.85 -25.65 11.81
C THR A 188 -9.78 -24.60 12.38
N THR A 189 -9.33 -23.33 12.49
CA THR A 189 -10.14 -22.22 12.95
C THR A 189 -11.32 -21.93 12.01
N LEU A 190 -11.10 -21.94 10.71
CA LEU A 190 -12.15 -21.64 9.71
C LEU A 190 -12.91 -22.88 9.23
N LYS A 191 -12.62 -24.08 9.76
CA LYS A 191 -13.31 -25.34 9.41
C LYS A 191 -14.85 -25.22 9.47
N PRO A 192 -15.46 -24.55 10.47
CA PRO A 192 -16.93 -24.47 10.58
C PRO A 192 -17.61 -23.76 9.39
N ILE A 193 -16.87 -22.89 8.67
CA ILE A 193 -17.40 -22.11 7.55
C ILE A 193 -16.71 -22.47 6.22
N ALA A 194 -15.77 -23.45 6.24
CA ALA A 194 -14.97 -23.81 5.08
C ALA A 194 -15.82 -24.39 3.96
N LYS A 195 -15.59 -23.89 2.75
CA LYS A 195 -16.06 -24.50 1.51
C LYS A 195 -14.94 -25.31 0.87
N LYS A 196 -15.32 -26.32 0.05
CA LYS A 196 -14.34 -27.07 -0.72
C LYS A 196 -13.65 -26.08 -1.69
N SER A 197 -12.36 -25.83 -1.46
CA SER A 197 -11.57 -24.99 -2.35
C SER A 197 -10.91 -25.85 -3.42
N LEU A 198 -10.80 -25.29 -4.61
CA LEU A 198 -10.01 -25.87 -5.68
C LEU A 198 -8.54 -25.91 -5.23
N LYS A 199 -7.87 -27.02 -5.48
CA LYS A 199 -6.42 -27.07 -5.26
C LYS A 199 -5.72 -26.49 -6.48
N PRO A 200 -4.73 -25.60 -6.30
CA PRO A 200 -3.93 -25.12 -7.41
C PRO A 200 -3.23 -26.28 -8.13
N ASP A 201 -3.12 -26.19 -9.42
CA ASP A 201 -2.31 -27.12 -10.20
C ASP A 201 -0.81 -26.77 -10.03
N TYR A 202 -0.17 -27.41 -9.07
CA TYR A 202 1.26 -27.22 -8.82
C TYR A 202 2.19 -27.80 -9.91
N GLN A 203 1.66 -28.41 -10.97
CA GLN A 203 2.44 -28.76 -12.17
C GLN A 203 2.56 -27.58 -13.14
N ASN A 204 1.65 -26.62 -13.08
CA ASN A 204 1.74 -25.38 -13.86
C ASN A 204 3.06 -24.64 -13.56
N THR A 205 3.79 -24.29 -14.62
CA THR A 205 5.11 -23.65 -14.53
C THR A 205 5.07 -22.30 -13.83
N GLU A 206 4.03 -21.49 -14.07
CA GLU A 206 3.87 -20.19 -13.44
C GLU A 206 3.64 -20.33 -11.93
N ILE A 207 2.79 -21.26 -11.51
CA ILE A 207 2.56 -21.56 -10.08
C ILE A 207 3.84 -22.10 -9.42
N LYS A 208 4.60 -22.95 -10.12
CA LYS A 208 5.90 -23.42 -9.61
C LYS A 208 6.87 -22.26 -9.36
N ASN A 209 6.95 -21.33 -10.30
CA ASN A 209 7.82 -20.17 -10.18
C ASN A 209 7.36 -19.21 -9.06
N LEU A 210 6.06 -19.01 -8.91
CA LEU A 210 5.49 -18.15 -7.87
C LEU A 210 5.52 -18.79 -6.48
N ALA A 211 5.43 -20.10 -6.37
CA ALA A 211 5.46 -20.86 -5.10
C ALA A 211 6.37 -22.10 -5.17
N PRO A 212 7.70 -21.91 -5.32
CA PRO A 212 8.63 -23.00 -5.53
C PRO A 212 8.80 -23.90 -4.30
N THR A 213 8.52 -23.42 -3.09
CA THR A 213 8.72 -24.16 -1.84
C THR A 213 7.41 -24.58 -1.20
N ILE A 214 7.44 -25.63 -0.39
CA ILE A 214 6.29 -26.09 0.40
C ILE A 214 5.78 -24.95 1.30
N ALA A 215 6.66 -24.21 1.95
CA ALA A 215 6.29 -23.08 2.81
C ALA A 215 5.44 -22.06 2.04
N ARG A 216 5.88 -21.64 0.85
CA ARG A 216 5.13 -20.68 0.03
C ARG A 216 3.77 -21.23 -0.42
N ARG A 217 3.71 -22.52 -0.81
CA ARG A 217 2.46 -23.20 -1.17
C ARG A 217 1.47 -23.25 -0.02
N GLN A 218 1.94 -23.49 1.21
CA GLN A 218 1.09 -23.46 2.42
C GLN A 218 0.48 -22.08 2.66
N MET A 219 1.25 -21.03 2.47
CA MET A 219 0.75 -19.65 2.62
C MET A 219 -0.27 -19.30 1.52
N TRP A 220 -0.02 -19.66 0.27
CA TRP A 220 -1.01 -19.49 -0.80
C TRP A 220 -2.32 -20.23 -0.51
N GLN A 221 -2.26 -21.45 0.02
CA GLN A 221 -3.47 -22.20 0.42
C GLN A 221 -4.25 -21.48 1.52
N MET A 222 -3.56 -20.84 2.47
CA MET A 222 -4.17 -20.05 3.52
C MET A 222 -4.89 -18.83 2.94
N MET A 223 -4.19 -18.03 2.13
CA MET A 223 -4.70 -16.82 1.48
C MET A 223 -5.93 -17.12 0.62
N VAL A 224 -5.84 -18.11 -0.26
CA VAL A 224 -6.94 -18.53 -1.15
C VAL A 224 -8.15 -19.04 -0.35
N ARG A 225 -7.93 -19.80 0.71
CA ARG A 225 -9.02 -20.28 1.58
C ARG A 225 -9.77 -19.10 2.17
N GLN A 226 -9.07 -18.12 2.70
CA GLN A 226 -9.69 -16.95 3.31
C GLN A 226 -10.44 -16.13 2.27
N ALA A 227 -9.82 -15.81 1.14
CA ALA A 227 -10.44 -15.08 0.04
C ALA A 227 -11.75 -15.76 -0.43
N ASN A 228 -11.77 -17.08 -0.54
CA ASN A 228 -12.95 -17.84 -0.96
C ASN A 228 -14.09 -17.90 0.08
N LEU A 229 -13.87 -17.47 1.30
CA LEU A 229 -14.91 -17.37 2.34
C LEU A 229 -15.67 -16.03 2.31
N ALA A 230 -15.09 -15.00 1.72
CA ALA A 230 -15.74 -13.71 1.53
C ALA A 230 -16.83 -13.76 0.43
N ASP A 231 -17.75 -12.81 0.42
CA ASP A 231 -18.71 -12.62 -0.66
C ASP A 231 -18.04 -11.95 -1.86
N GLN A 232 -17.11 -11.03 -1.58
CA GLN A 232 -16.34 -10.27 -2.56
C GLN A 232 -14.88 -10.12 -2.11
N VAL A 233 -13.94 -10.14 -3.06
CA VAL A 233 -12.52 -9.90 -2.82
C VAL A 233 -12.09 -8.57 -3.45
N ILE A 234 -11.25 -7.83 -2.76
CA ILE A 234 -10.59 -6.64 -3.26
C ILE A 234 -9.09 -6.88 -3.29
N THR A 235 -8.42 -6.41 -4.34
CA THR A 235 -6.96 -6.32 -4.43
C THR A 235 -6.54 -4.93 -4.86
N PRO A 236 -5.37 -4.44 -4.43
CA PRO A 236 -4.91 -3.12 -4.81
C PRO A 236 -4.36 -3.04 -6.25
N SER A 237 -4.21 -4.17 -6.93
CA SER A 237 -3.58 -4.24 -8.26
C SER A 237 -4.10 -5.40 -9.11
N ALA A 238 -4.02 -5.26 -10.43
CA ALA A 238 -4.47 -6.27 -11.37
C ALA A 238 -3.51 -7.48 -11.42
N HIS A 239 -2.20 -7.26 -11.31
CA HIS A 239 -1.23 -8.37 -11.25
C HIS A 239 -1.47 -9.27 -10.04
N PHE A 240 -1.84 -8.71 -8.89
CA PHE A 240 -2.13 -9.50 -7.70
C PHE A 240 -3.47 -10.23 -7.83
N ALA A 241 -4.49 -9.59 -8.44
CA ALA A 241 -5.75 -10.26 -8.77
C ALA A 241 -5.52 -11.50 -9.65
N LYS A 242 -4.72 -11.38 -10.71
CA LYS A 242 -4.33 -12.51 -11.59
C LYS A 242 -3.65 -13.64 -10.81
N LYS A 243 -2.73 -13.31 -9.90
CA LYS A 243 -2.06 -14.31 -9.06
C LYS A 243 -3.06 -15.02 -8.14
N LEU A 244 -3.98 -14.31 -7.50
CA LEU A 244 -5.02 -14.93 -6.66
C LEU A 244 -5.93 -15.88 -7.46
N GLN A 245 -6.34 -15.48 -8.66
CA GLN A 245 -7.11 -16.35 -9.57
C GLN A 245 -6.33 -17.59 -9.97
N LEU A 246 -5.06 -17.42 -10.34
CA LEU A 246 -4.16 -18.53 -10.69
C LEU A 246 -4.03 -19.55 -9.56
N PHE A 247 -3.98 -19.08 -8.31
CA PHE A 247 -3.91 -19.95 -7.13
C PHE A 247 -5.27 -20.48 -6.64
N GLY A 248 -6.39 -20.14 -7.31
CA GLY A 248 -7.70 -20.77 -7.09
C GLY A 248 -8.69 -19.92 -6.29
N VAL A 249 -8.55 -18.60 -6.27
CA VAL A 249 -9.64 -17.72 -5.82
C VAL A 249 -10.75 -17.73 -6.85
N THR A 250 -11.96 -18.16 -6.42
CA THR A 250 -13.15 -18.29 -7.27
C THR A 250 -14.18 -17.18 -7.02
N ARG A 251 -13.96 -16.36 -5.98
CA ARG A 251 -14.84 -15.22 -5.69
C ARG A 251 -14.59 -14.09 -6.67
N PRO A 252 -15.60 -13.24 -6.95
CA PRO A 252 -15.37 -12.04 -7.73
C PRO A 252 -14.26 -11.21 -7.11
N ILE A 253 -13.33 -10.72 -7.94
CA ILE A 253 -12.23 -9.86 -7.50
C ILE A 253 -12.41 -8.49 -8.14
N SER A 254 -12.49 -7.45 -7.29
CA SER A 254 -12.44 -6.06 -7.71
C SER A 254 -11.05 -5.48 -7.48
N VAL A 255 -10.50 -4.80 -8.47
CA VAL A 255 -9.24 -4.08 -8.33
C VAL A 255 -9.56 -2.65 -7.87
N ILE A 256 -9.25 -2.36 -6.60
CA ILE A 256 -9.43 -1.04 -5.99
C ILE A 256 -8.10 -0.67 -5.34
N SER A 257 -7.43 0.31 -5.92
CA SER A 257 -6.14 0.81 -5.45
C SER A 257 -6.25 1.35 -4.02
N ASN A 258 -5.22 1.15 -3.20
CA ASN A 258 -5.11 1.94 -1.98
C ASN A 258 -4.85 3.39 -2.37
N GLY A 259 -5.67 4.30 -1.86
CA GLY A 259 -5.52 5.72 -2.16
C GLY A 259 -4.50 6.40 -1.25
N ILE A 260 -3.96 7.51 -1.74
CA ILE A 260 -3.24 8.48 -0.92
C ILE A 260 -4.28 9.41 -0.29
N ALA A 261 -4.16 9.73 0.99
CA ALA A 261 -5.07 10.62 1.66
C ALA A 261 -5.04 12.02 1.00
N ASP A 262 -6.21 12.52 0.58
CA ASP A 262 -6.33 13.80 -0.13
C ASP A 262 -5.71 14.96 0.68
N GLN A 263 -5.83 14.90 2.01
CA GLN A 263 -5.28 15.91 2.93
C GLN A 263 -3.75 16.01 2.86
N GLU A 264 -3.04 14.90 2.56
CA GLU A 264 -1.58 14.90 2.43
C GLU A 264 -1.10 15.67 1.20
N MET A 265 -1.99 15.81 0.21
CA MET A 265 -1.74 16.57 -1.02
C MET A 265 -2.29 18.00 -0.97
N THR A 266 -2.96 18.39 0.12
CA THR A 266 -3.49 19.74 0.28
C THR A 266 -2.33 20.74 0.41
N ASN A 267 -2.42 21.86 -0.30
CA ASN A 267 -1.40 22.92 -0.33
C ASN A 267 -0.02 22.49 -0.86
N PHE A 268 0.03 21.38 -1.61
CA PHE A 268 1.24 20.91 -2.26
C PHE A 268 1.13 21.08 -3.79
N THR A 269 2.08 21.79 -4.38
CA THR A 269 2.18 21.93 -5.84
C THR A 269 3.38 21.10 -6.35
N PRO A 270 3.14 19.95 -6.99
CA PRO A 270 4.20 19.13 -7.53
C PRO A 270 4.94 19.86 -8.66
N GLN A 271 6.27 19.81 -8.64
CA GLN A 271 7.11 20.40 -9.69
C GLN A 271 7.63 19.34 -10.65
N VAL A 272 7.79 19.71 -11.92
CA VAL A 272 8.50 18.87 -12.89
C VAL A 272 9.99 18.87 -12.52
N ARG A 273 10.59 17.68 -12.50
CA ARG A 273 12.01 17.45 -12.17
C ARG A 273 12.87 17.57 -13.42
N SER A 274 14.09 18.05 -13.23
CA SER A 274 15.15 18.03 -14.23
C SER A 274 16.46 17.60 -13.58
N TYR A 275 17.37 17.08 -14.35
CA TYR A 275 18.70 16.65 -13.89
C TYR A 275 19.74 17.08 -14.90
N GLN A 276 20.94 17.44 -14.42
CA GLN A 276 22.11 17.73 -15.25
C GLN A 276 23.33 16.94 -14.74
N ARG A 277 24.16 16.44 -15.64
CA ARG A 277 25.36 15.65 -15.30
C ARG A 277 26.39 16.42 -14.46
N SER A 278 26.35 17.75 -14.49
CA SER A 278 27.23 18.60 -13.68
C SER A 278 26.95 18.56 -12.19
N GLU A 279 25.76 18.11 -11.79
CA GLU A 279 25.33 17.96 -10.40
C GLU A 279 25.23 16.48 -9.97
N PRO A 280 25.24 16.17 -8.65
CA PRO A 280 24.99 14.82 -8.16
C PRO A 280 23.54 14.38 -8.45
N LEU A 281 23.34 13.13 -8.89
CA LEU A 281 22.00 12.53 -9.00
C LEU A 281 21.39 12.35 -7.62
N ARG A 282 20.32 13.09 -7.32
CA ARG A 282 19.62 13.02 -6.02
C ARG A 282 18.54 11.95 -6.04
N ILE A 283 18.71 10.93 -5.21
CA ILE A 283 17.87 9.74 -5.14
C ILE A 283 17.21 9.65 -3.78
N LEU A 284 15.89 9.41 -3.74
CA LEU A 284 15.12 9.27 -2.52
C LEU A 284 14.72 7.82 -2.27
N TRP A 285 14.99 7.36 -1.06
CA TRP A 285 14.40 6.18 -0.45
C TRP A 285 13.51 6.60 0.72
N PHE A 286 12.23 6.24 0.70
CA PHE A 286 11.30 6.48 1.81
C PHE A 286 10.46 5.24 2.06
N SER A 287 11.10 4.26 2.67
CA SER A 287 10.47 2.97 2.99
C SER A 287 11.21 2.32 4.14
N ARG A 288 10.59 1.28 4.73
CA ARG A 288 11.23 0.49 5.78
C ARG A 288 12.57 -0.08 5.31
N LEU A 289 13.55 -0.09 6.21
CA LEU A 289 14.85 -0.73 5.98
C LEU A 289 14.77 -2.21 6.37
N SER A 290 14.09 -3.00 5.54
CA SER A 290 13.84 -4.43 5.75
C SER A 290 14.30 -5.25 4.55
N LYS A 291 14.50 -6.56 4.75
CA LYS A 291 15.06 -7.44 3.72
C LYS A 291 14.24 -7.46 2.43
N GLU A 292 12.92 -7.43 2.54
CA GLU A 292 11.99 -7.47 1.39
C GLU A 292 12.07 -6.19 0.54
N LYS A 293 12.47 -5.06 1.13
CA LYS A 293 12.64 -3.80 0.40
C LYS A 293 13.98 -3.72 -0.34
N ARG A 294 14.93 -4.59 -0.02
CA ARG A 294 16.17 -4.83 -0.78
C ARG A 294 17.08 -3.60 -0.94
N ILE A 295 17.20 -2.77 0.12
CA ILE A 295 18.07 -1.58 0.07
C ILE A 295 19.53 -1.93 -0.14
N LEU A 296 20.05 -3.02 0.46
CA LEU A 296 21.44 -3.44 0.29
C LEU A 296 21.79 -3.79 -1.17
N PRO A 297 20.99 -4.55 -1.93
CA PRO A 297 21.19 -4.70 -3.37
C PRO A 297 21.19 -3.38 -4.16
N PHE A 298 20.41 -2.39 -3.74
CA PHE A 298 20.44 -1.07 -4.38
C PHE A 298 21.74 -0.31 -4.07
N LEU A 299 22.21 -0.36 -2.84
CA LEU A 299 23.52 0.22 -2.47
C LEU A 299 24.66 -0.42 -3.26
N GLU A 300 24.62 -1.73 -3.49
CA GLU A 300 25.59 -2.41 -4.37
C GLU A 300 25.52 -1.86 -5.81
N SER A 301 24.30 -1.54 -6.31
CA SER A 301 24.14 -0.92 -7.62
C SER A 301 24.79 0.47 -7.71
N LEU A 302 24.68 1.27 -6.64
CA LEU A 302 25.32 2.60 -6.60
C LEU A 302 26.85 2.48 -6.57
N LYS A 303 27.37 1.51 -5.82
CA LYS A 303 28.81 1.19 -5.76
C LYS A 303 29.33 0.80 -7.14
N LEU A 304 28.66 -0.16 -7.81
CA LEU A 304 29.03 -0.60 -9.15
C LEU A 304 28.94 0.55 -10.16
N ALA A 305 27.97 1.44 -10.03
CA ALA A 305 27.85 2.61 -10.93
C ALA A 305 29.06 3.55 -10.80
N GLN A 306 29.56 3.80 -9.57
CA GLN A 306 30.77 4.61 -9.36
C GLN A 306 32.05 3.91 -9.85
N GLU A 307 32.12 2.57 -9.73
CA GLU A 307 33.26 1.80 -10.23
C GLU A 307 33.34 1.81 -11.77
N LEU A 308 32.18 1.76 -12.45
CA LEU A 308 32.11 1.76 -13.92
C LEU A 308 32.20 3.17 -14.53
N GLU A 309 31.70 4.19 -13.82
CA GLU A 309 31.72 5.59 -14.25
C GLU A 309 32.25 6.46 -13.11
N PRO A 310 33.55 6.75 -13.06
CA PRO A 310 34.17 7.52 -11.94
C PRO A 310 33.59 8.92 -11.77
N ASN A 311 33.00 9.50 -12.82
CA ASN A 311 32.34 10.80 -12.76
C ASN A 311 30.89 10.74 -12.26
N PHE A 312 30.35 9.55 -12.03
CA PHE A 312 28.99 9.38 -11.50
C PHE A 312 28.94 9.79 -10.04
N ARG A 313 28.33 10.94 -9.77
CA ARG A 313 28.09 11.45 -8.42
C ARG A 313 26.63 11.34 -8.07
N PHE A 314 26.33 11.00 -6.82
CA PHE A 314 24.97 10.92 -6.30
C PHE A 314 24.87 11.45 -4.87
N ILE A 315 23.65 11.80 -4.47
CA ILE A 315 23.24 12.00 -3.08
C ILE A 315 22.04 11.07 -2.83
N PHE A 316 22.21 10.13 -1.92
CA PHE A 316 21.17 9.18 -1.57
C PHE A 316 20.54 9.55 -0.23
N THR A 317 19.30 10.02 -0.27
CA THR A 317 18.52 10.37 0.91
C THR A 317 17.69 9.16 1.35
N ILE A 318 17.92 8.70 2.58
CA ILE A 318 17.30 7.52 3.17
C ILE A 318 16.37 7.96 4.30
N ILE A 319 15.06 7.78 4.11
CA ILE A 319 14.01 8.02 5.09
C ILE A 319 13.35 6.70 5.45
N GLY A 320 13.30 6.39 6.73
CA GLY A 320 12.75 5.16 7.27
C GLY A 320 13.73 4.48 8.24
N ASP A 321 13.21 3.46 8.91
CA ASP A 321 13.96 2.63 9.85
C ASP A 321 13.64 1.15 9.64
N GLY A 322 14.37 0.26 10.31
CA GLY A 322 14.12 -1.17 10.25
C GLY A 322 15.33 -2.04 10.57
N ASN A 323 15.11 -3.35 10.53
CA ASN A 323 16.09 -4.35 10.96
C ASN A 323 17.35 -4.45 10.08
N GLN A 324 17.43 -3.72 8.98
CA GLN A 324 18.62 -3.63 8.14
C GLN A 324 19.45 -2.35 8.40
N MET A 325 19.00 -1.41 9.24
CA MET A 325 19.64 -0.10 9.46
C MET A 325 21.14 -0.24 9.73
N SER A 326 21.54 -1.05 10.73
CA SER A 326 22.96 -1.23 11.09
C SER A 326 23.81 -1.79 9.95
N LYS A 327 23.24 -2.68 9.12
CA LYS A 327 23.94 -3.24 7.96
C LYS A 327 24.08 -2.21 6.85
N VAL A 328 23.03 -1.41 6.63
CA VAL A 328 23.02 -0.31 5.66
C VAL A 328 24.06 0.73 6.04
N GLN A 329 24.08 1.19 7.28
CA GLN A 329 25.08 2.15 7.78
C GLN A 329 26.51 1.63 7.64
N LYS A 330 26.75 0.35 8.02
CA LYS A 330 28.07 -0.29 7.87
C LYS A 330 28.51 -0.35 6.41
N PHE A 331 27.59 -0.70 5.49
CA PHE A 331 27.86 -0.74 4.06
C PHE A 331 28.20 0.66 3.52
N CYS A 332 27.40 1.66 3.83
CA CYS A 332 27.60 3.03 3.39
C CYS A 332 28.95 3.58 3.89
N LYS A 333 29.25 3.44 5.18
CA LYS A 333 30.53 3.88 5.77
C LYS A 333 31.75 3.24 5.11
N LYS A 334 31.62 2.01 4.60
CA LYS A 334 32.72 1.28 3.97
C LYS A 334 32.96 1.70 2.51
N HIS A 335 31.91 2.09 1.79
CA HIS A 335 31.95 2.17 0.34
C HIS A 335 31.65 3.56 -0.24
N PHE A 336 31.14 4.50 0.55
CA PHE A 336 30.72 5.82 0.07
C PHE A 336 31.26 6.92 0.96
N ASP A 337 31.46 8.11 0.36
CA ASP A 337 31.73 9.33 1.10
C ASP A 337 30.51 9.73 1.94
N GLU A 338 30.74 10.27 3.12
CA GLU A 338 29.69 10.66 4.06
C GLU A 338 28.73 11.69 3.44
N ALA A 339 29.23 12.58 2.60
CA ALA A 339 28.42 13.59 1.91
C ALA A 339 27.43 12.98 0.88
N SER A 340 27.68 11.76 0.41
CA SER A 340 26.84 11.07 -0.58
C SER A 340 25.61 10.39 0.04
N ILE A 341 25.56 10.20 1.36
CA ILE A 341 24.48 9.46 2.03
C ILE A 341 23.89 10.30 3.16
N LYS A 342 22.56 10.44 3.15
CA LYS A 342 21.83 11.16 4.21
C LYS A 342 20.79 10.25 4.86
N PHE A 343 20.91 10.05 6.17
CA PHE A 343 19.97 9.29 6.98
C PHE A 343 19.09 10.21 7.80
N PHE A 344 17.78 10.03 7.73
CA PHE A 344 16.79 10.85 8.46
C PHE A 344 15.94 10.05 9.46
N GLY A 345 16.06 8.71 9.49
CA GLY A 345 15.18 7.89 10.33
C GLY A 345 13.71 7.97 9.91
N THR A 346 12.80 7.84 10.88
CA THR A 346 11.36 7.92 10.64
C THR A 346 10.91 9.38 10.68
N ILE A 347 10.24 9.82 9.63
CA ILE A 347 9.70 11.18 9.48
C ILE A 347 8.18 11.08 9.26
N PRO A 348 7.39 12.06 9.72
CA PRO A 348 5.96 12.13 9.40
C PRO A 348 5.72 12.10 7.89
N HIS A 349 4.75 11.30 7.45
CA HIS A 349 4.53 11.02 6.02
C HIS A 349 4.27 12.28 5.20
N GLN A 350 3.41 13.18 5.70
CA GLN A 350 3.14 14.46 5.05
C GLN A 350 4.41 15.31 4.84
N GLU A 351 5.33 15.31 5.83
CA GLU A 351 6.60 16.04 5.71
C GLU A 351 7.49 15.44 4.61
N ILE A 352 7.49 14.10 4.45
CA ILE A 352 8.22 13.44 3.36
C ILE A 352 7.75 13.98 2.02
N LEU A 353 6.44 13.96 1.78
CA LEU A 353 5.86 14.39 0.51
C LEU A 353 6.09 15.88 0.24
N GLN A 354 5.88 16.73 1.25
CA GLN A 354 5.92 18.18 1.07
C GLN A 354 7.33 18.79 1.06
N LYS A 355 8.29 18.16 1.73
CA LYS A 355 9.64 18.73 1.93
C LYS A 355 10.71 17.89 1.23
N TYR A 356 10.79 16.61 1.56
CA TYR A 356 11.94 15.79 1.14
C TYR A 356 11.88 15.36 -0.32
N THR A 357 10.71 15.34 -0.96
CA THR A 357 10.62 15.05 -2.39
C THR A 357 11.07 16.21 -3.27
N LYS A 358 11.04 17.47 -2.76
CA LYS A 358 11.26 18.69 -3.58
C LYS A 358 12.60 18.71 -4.30
N ASP A 359 13.66 18.35 -3.60
CA ASP A 359 15.04 18.45 -4.11
C ASP A 359 15.54 17.13 -4.69
N GLN A 360 14.67 16.15 -4.92
CA GLN A 360 15.05 14.86 -5.46
C GLN A 360 14.82 14.80 -6.98
N HIS A 361 15.65 14.04 -7.67
CA HIS A 361 15.49 13.81 -9.10
C HIS A 361 14.64 12.57 -9.37
N LEU A 362 14.77 11.54 -8.51
CA LEU A 362 14.00 10.30 -8.62
C LEU A 362 13.85 9.60 -7.27
N SER A 363 12.89 8.68 -7.20
CA SER A 363 12.72 7.73 -6.11
C SER A 363 13.03 6.32 -6.56
N ILE A 364 13.35 5.43 -5.62
CA ILE A 364 13.67 4.03 -5.86
C ILE A 364 12.75 3.07 -5.09
N ILE A 365 12.21 2.07 -5.78
CA ILE A 365 11.50 0.93 -5.20
C ILE A 365 12.20 -0.35 -5.64
N ASN A 366 13.01 -0.94 -4.76
CA ASN A 366 13.85 -2.10 -5.09
C ASN A 366 13.30 -3.44 -4.60
N SER A 367 12.09 -3.49 -4.04
CA SER A 367 11.38 -4.73 -3.73
C SER A 367 11.14 -5.57 -4.99
N TYR A 368 11.10 -6.89 -4.83
CA TYR A 368 10.88 -7.82 -5.94
C TYR A 368 9.95 -8.95 -5.52
N GLN A 369 8.88 -9.17 -6.26
CA GLN A 369 7.80 -10.15 -6.00
C GLN A 369 7.14 -10.02 -4.62
N PHE A 370 7.31 -8.90 -3.95
CA PHE A 370 6.81 -8.68 -2.59
C PHE A 370 5.64 -7.70 -2.52
N ASP A 371 5.81 -6.51 -3.09
CA ASP A 371 4.76 -5.49 -3.04
C ASP A 371 3.59 -5.87 -3.96
N THR A 372 2.39 -5.69 -3.45
CA THR A 372 1.16 -5.87 -4.22
C THR A 372 0.72 -4.60 -4.92
N GLN A 373 1.22 -3.44 -4.43
CA GLN A 373 0.96 -2.14 -5.04
C GLN A 373 2.17 -1.20 -4.93
N GLY A 374 2.86 -1.17 -3.77
CA GLY A 374 3.95 -0.22 -3.53
C GLY A 374 3.43 1.22 -3.44
N LEU A 375 2.74 1.60 -2.36
CA LEU A 375 2.18 2.95 -2.17
C LEU A 375 3.20 4.06 -2.43
N THR A 376 4.47 3.85 -2.10
CA THR A 376 5.56 4.78 -2.37
C THR A 376 5.71 5.16 -3.86
N ILE A 377 5.24 4.30 -4.79
CA ILE A 377 5.18 4.63 -6.23
C ILE A 377 4.15 5.74 -6.46
N LEU A 378 2.95 5.58 -5.90
CA LEU A 378 1.87 6.55 -6.07
C LEU A 378 2.20 7.87 -5.35
N GLU A 379 2.82 7.78 -4.19
CA GLU A 379 3.30 8.91 -3.39
C GLU A 379 4.37 9.72 -4.15
N ALA A 380 5.35 9.04 -4.76
CA ALA A 380 6.33 9.68 -5.62
C ALA A 380 5.66 10.30 -6.87
N ALA A 381 4.75 9.56 -7.51
CA ALA A 381 4.01 10.05 -8.68
C ALA A 381 3.17 11.29 -8.35
N ALA A 382 2.53 11.32 -7.18
CA ALA A 382 1.79 12.49 -6.71
C ALA A 382 2.67 13.75 -6.57
N CYS A 383 3.96 13.55 -6.35
CA CYS A 383 4.96 14.61 -6.27
C CYS A 383 5.68 14.89 -7.62
N ASN A 384 5.23 14.32 -8.72
CA ASN A 384 5.90 14.33 -10.03
C ASN A 384 7.36 13.84 -9.95
N LEU A 385 7.68 12.96 -8.99
CA LEU A 385 8.99 12.40 -8.78
C LEU A 385 9.13 11.07 -9.54
N PRO A 386 9.95 10.98 -10.59
CA PRO A 386 10.17 9.75 -11.35
C PRO A 386 10.58 8.59 -10.46
N VAL A 387 10.17 7.37 -10.85
CA VAL A 387 10.45 6.16 -10.07
C VAL A 387 11.29 5.19 -10.87
N ILE A 388 12.39 4.69 -10.28
CA ILE A 388 13.08 3.50 -10.80
C ILE A 388 12.71 2.30 -9.92
N TYR A 389 12.49 1.14 -10.53
CA TYR A 389 12.01 -0.03 -9.80
C TYR A 389 12.55 -1.34 -10.37
N ALA A 390 12.57 -2.39 -9.51
CA ALA A 390 13.16 -3.69 -9.86
C ALA A 390 12.11 -4.74 -10.27
N ASP A 391 10.84 -4.56 -9.87
CA ASP A 391 9.78 -5.54 -10.09
C ASP A 391 8.90 -5.13 -11.28
N PRO A 392 8.87 -5.89 -12.40
CA PRO A 392 8.03 -5.56 -13.54
C PRO A 392 6.52 -5.56 -13.23
N ASP A 393 6.07 -6.25 -12.18
CA ASP A 393 4.68 -6.17 -11.72
C ASP A 393 4.27 -4.75 -11.30
N MET A 394 5.23 -3.93 -10.89
CA MET A 394 4.98 -2.53 -10.50
C MET A 394 4.73 -1.60 -11.70
N SER A 395 4.95 -2.05 -12.93
CA SER A 395 4.75 -1.24 -14.13
C SER A 395 3.31 -0.73 -14.27
N GLU A 396 2.33 -1.53 -13.85
CA GLU A 396 0.91 -1.13 -13.90
C GLU A 396 0.54 -0.08 -12.84
N ILE A 397 1.38 0.07 -11.81
CA ILE A 397 1.16 1.02 -10.72
C ILE A 397 1.75 2.39 -11.05
N VAL A 398 2.82 2.43 -11.87
CA VAL A 398 3.49 3.67 -12.27
C VAL A 398 2.62 4.44 -13.26
N PRO A 399 2.06 5.62 -12.88
CA PRO A 399 1.17 6.36 -13.78
C PRO A 399 1.89 6.84 -15.04
N ASN A 400 1.22 6.75 -16.17
CA ASN A 400 1.60 7.36 -17.45
C ASN A 400 3.09 7.16 -17.82
N HIS A 401 3.66 5.98 -17.56
CA HIS A 401 5.07 5.70 -17.84
C HIS A 401 6.07 6.66 -17.16
N GLY A 402 5.74 7.17 -15.98
CA GLY A 402 6.57 8.09 -15.20
C GLY A 402 7.71 7.42 -14.44
N GLY A 403 8.11 6.22 -14.82
CA GLY A 403 9.21 5.48 -14.22
C GLY A 403 9.91 4.52 -15.18
N LEU A 404 10.99 3.91 -14.69
CA LEU A 404 11.78 2.94 -15.45
C LEU A 404 11.98 1.65 -14.64
N CYS A 405 11.75 0.51 -15.26
CA CYS A 405 11.99 -0.81 -14.70
C CYS A 405 13.40 -1.30 -15.03
N ALA A 406 14.13 -1.80 -14.04
CA ALA A 406 15.36 -2.54 -14.29
C ALA A 406 15.04 -3.87 -14.99
N LYS A 407 15.92 -4.35 -15.87
CA LYS A 407 15.71 -5.59 -16.64
C LYS A 407 15.62 -6.85 -15.77
N SER A 408 16.18 -6.79 -14.58
CA SER A 408 16.15 -7.88 -13.59
C SER A 408 16.37 -7.32 -12.17
N PRO A 409 16.10 -8.10 -11.11
CA PRO A 409 16.27 -7.63 -9.73
C PRO A 409 17.71 -7.64 -9.22
N ASN A 410 18.69 -7.95 -10.06
CA ASN A 410 20.10 -7.97 -9.64
C ASN A 410 20.72 -6.55 -9.64
N PRO A 411 21.77 -6.32 -8.86
CA PRO A 411 22.44 -5.01 -8.80
C PRO A 411 22.93 -4.51 -10.15
N CYS A 412 23.48 -5.38 -11.02
CA CYS A 412 24.01 -4.97 -12.33
C CYS A 412 22.94 -4.33 -13.22
N ALA A 413 21.73 -4.90 -13.25
CA ALA A 413 20.65 -4.34 -14.08
C ALA A 413 20.17 -2.98 -13.56
N MET A 414 20.18 -2.77 -12.24
CA MET A 414 19.88 -1.47 -11.66
C MET A 414 21.02 -0.48 -11.90
N THR A 415 22.27 -0.94 -11.88
CA THR A 415 23.44 -0.15 -12.29
C THR A 415 23.33 0.34 -13.73
N GLU A 416 22.98 -0.56 -14.68
CA GLU A 416 22.73 -0.18 -16.07
C GLU A 416 21.68 0.93 -16.17
N LEU A 417 20.64 0.85 -15.38
CA LEU A 417 19.56 1.83 -15.37
C LEU A 417 20.01 3.19 -14.80
N LEU A 418 20.80 3.19 -13.73
CA LEU A 418 21.38 4.39 -13.14
C LEU A 418 22.33 5.08 -14.11
N LEU A 419 23.21 4.33 -14.77
CA LEU A 419 24.14 4.86 -15.77
C LEU A 419 23.40 5.35 -17.04
N LYS A 420 22.32 4.68 -17.45
CA LYS A 420 21.46 5.19 -18.51
C LYS A 420 20.90 6.58 -18.18
N ILE A 421 20.38 6.78 -16.98
CA ILE A 421 19.88 8.09 -16.53
C ILE A 421 21.00 9.12 -16.47
N TYR A 422 22.19 8.74 -16.00
CA TYR A 422 23.36 9.61 -15.96
C TYR A 422 23.79 10.07 -17.36
N HIS A 423 23.81 9.18 -18.36
CA HIS A 423 24.17 9.51 -19.73
C HIS A 423 23.06 10.20 -20.53
N GLN A 424 21.79 10.04 -20.09
CA GLN A 424 20.61 10.62 -20.71
C GLN A 424 19.79 11.41 -19.65
N PRO A 425 20.33 12.56 -19.16
CA PRO A 425 19.73 13.30 -18.04
C PRO A 425 18.31 13.83 -18.36
N GLU A 426 18.00 14.05 -19.63
CA GLU A 426 16.68 14.47 -20.13
C GLU A 426 15.56 13.45 -19.81
N LEU A 427 15.91 12.20 -19.53
CA LEU A 427 14.95 11.18 -19.11
C LEU A 427 14.20 11.59 -17.83
N ILE A 428 14.88 12.22 -16.88
CA ILE A 428 14.25 12.67 -15.63
C ILE A 428 13.14 13.67 -15.92
N GLN A 429 13.40 14.66 -16.76
CA GLN A 429 12.39 15.66 -17.13
C GLN A 429 11.22 15.02 -17.87
N LYS A 430 11.48 14.15 -18.83
CA LYS A 430 10.45 13.43 -19.59
C LYS A 430 9.55 12.60 -18.68
N LEU A 431 10.13 11.80 -17.77
CA LEU A 431 9.38 10.96 -16.84
C LEU A 431 8.54 11.80 -15.87
N SER A 432 9.10 12.90 -15.37
CA SER A 432 8.39 13.82 -14.49
C SER A 432 7.23 14.53 -15.20
N GLN A 433 7.39 14.93 -16.45
CA GLN A 433 6.32 15.50 -17.28
C GLN A 433 5.20 14.47 -17.51
N ASN A 434 5.54 13.20 -17.73
CA ASN A 434 4.58 12.12 -17.85
C ASN A 434 3.73 11.99 -16.57
N LEU A 435 4.35 12.05 -15.38
CA LEU A 435 3.64 12.03 -14.11
C LEU A 435 2.75 13.26 -13.93
N ALA A 436 3.24 14.44 -14.29
CA ALA A 436 2.49 15.69 -14.21
C ALA A 436 1.23 15.68 -15.10
N ALA A 437 1.31 15.02 -16.26
CA ALA A 437 0.19 14.85 -17.18
C ALA A 437 -0.77 13.69 -16.81
N SER A 438 -0.44 12.89 -15.78
CA SER A 438 -1.28 11.76 -15.39
C SER A 438 -2.54 12.20 -14.63
N GLU A 439 -3.63 11.47 -14.85
CA GLU A 439 -4.82 11.62 -14.00
C GLU A 439 -4.51 11.22 -12.55
N LYS A 440 -4.96 12.03 -11.59
CA LYS A 440 -4.74 11.79 -10.16
C LYS A 440 -5.66 10.69 -9.59
N THR A 441 -5.81 9.59 -10.32
CA THR A 441 -6.68 8.47 -9.95
C THR A 441 -6.24 7.73 -8.68
N TYR A 442 -5.07 8.07 -8.15
CA TYR A 442 -4.51 7.49 -6.94
C TYR A 442 -4.96 8.18 -5.63
N LEU A 443 -5.78 9.24 -5.69
CA LEU A 443 -6.31 9.88 -4.49
C LEU A 443 -7.38 9.01 -3.82
N GLN A 444 -7.44 9.08 -2.48
CA GLN A 444 -8.40 8.28 -1.70
C GLN A 444 -9.85 8.60 -2.09
N SER A 445 -10.18 9.88 -2.35
CA SER A 445 -11.50 10.29 -2.82
C SER A 445 -11.95 9.55 -4.09
N GLN A 446 -11.05 9.30 -5.02
CA GLN A 446 -11.34 8.57 -6.25
C GLN A 446 -11.54 7.06 -6.01
N GLN A 447 -10.84 6.49 -5.04
CA GLN A 447 -10.94 5.06 -4.73
C GLN A 447 -12.17 4.75 -3.88
N ILE A 448 -12.56 5.68 -3.00
CA ILE A 448 -13.70 5.48 -2.09
C ILE A 448 -15.03 5.35 -2.83
N GLU A 449 -15.20 6.04 -3.96
CA GLU A 449 -16.39 5.90 -4.80
C GLU A 449 -16.56 4.48 -5.34
N LYS A 450 -15.45 3.88 -5.81
CA LYS A 450 -15.44 2.48 -6.28
C LYS A 450 -15.78 1.52 -5.15
N LEU A 451 -15.23 1.77 -3.96
CA LEU A 451 -15.48 0.96 -2.77
C LEU A 451 -16.94 1.07 -2.32
N LEU A 452 -17.50 2.28 -2.26
CA LEU A 452 -18.90 2.50 -1.88
C LEU A 452 -19.88 1.86 -2.87
N LYS A 453 -19.58 1.91 -4.17
CA LYS A 453 -20.38 1.19 -5.17
C LYS A 453 -20.43 -0.31 -4.85
N LEU A 454 -19.29 -0.90 -4.48
CA LEU A 454 -19.21 -2.30 -4.11
C LEU A 454 -19.95 -2.59 -2.80
N TYR A 455 -19.82 -1.75 -1.78
CA TYR A 455 -20.52 -1.89 -0.52
C TYR A 455 -22.06 -1.89 -0.72
N ARG A 456 -22.58 -0.95 -1.52
CA ARG A 456 -24.01 -0.84 -1.81
C ARG A 456 -24.57 -2.01 -2.62
N GLN A 457 -23.75 -2.72 -3.36
CA GLN A 457 -24.17 -3.93 -4.09
C GLN A 457 -24.35 -5.13 -3.16
N LEU A 458 -23.77 -5.10 -1.98
CA LEU A 458 -23.75 -6.22 -1.05
C LEU A 458 -24.64 -6.02 0.19
N SER A 459 -24.87 -4.74 0.60
CA SER A 459 -25.67 -4.35 1.79
C SER A 459 -27.18 -4.33 1.56
#